data_b13c6d62a0f2340c32a54a1bb92d1303
#
_entry.id   b13c6d62a0f2340c32a54a1bb92d1303
#
_cell.length_a   1.000
_cell.length_b   1.000
_cell.length_c   1.000
_cell.angle_alpha   90.00
_cell.angle_beta   90.00
_cell.angle_gamma   90.00
#
_symmetry.space_group_name_H-M   'P 1'
#
loop_
_entity.id
_entity.type
_entity.pdbx_description
1 polymer ?
#
loop_
_entity_poly.entity_id
_entity_poly.type
_entity_poly.pdbx_seq_one_letter_code
_entity_poly.pdbx_strand_id
1 'polypeptide(L)' 'EGIFAMISFLHEMNISPSKTFQELQSRFQLSEEEVNAYLDKYMAQNQDKI' A
#
# COMPACT_ATOMS: atom_id res chain seq x y z
N GLU A 1 -1.54 -8.78 7.64
CA GLU A 1 -0.62 -9.69 7.07
C GLU A 1 -0.64 -9.80 5.56
N GLY A 2 -1.49 -9.43 4.82
CA GLY A 2 -1.48 -9.38 3.37
C GLY A 2 -1.38 -8.00 2.82
N ILE A 3 -1.18 -7.00 3.69
CA ILE A 3 -1.21 -5.62 3.26
C ILE A 3 -0.07 -5.30 2.30
N PHE A 4 1.14 -5.72 2.63
CA PHE A 4 2.27 -5.44 1.75
C PHE A 4 2.15 -6.20 0.43
N ALA A 5 1.63 -7.41 0.48
CA ALA A 5 1.40 -8.17 -0.74
C ALA A 5 0.37 -7.47 -1.63
N MET A 6 -0.68 -6.93 -1.02
CA MET A 6 -1.69 -6.22 -1.77
C MET A 6 -1.12 -4.94 -2.39
N ILE A 7 -0.31 -4.22 -1.62
CA ILE A 7 0.32 -3.01 -2.15
C ILE A 7 1.21 -3.35 -3.34
N SER A 8 2.00 -4.40 -3.21
CA SER A 8 2.86 -4.86 -4.30
C SER A 8 2.05 -5.20 -5.54
N PHE A 9 0.97 -5.92 -5.34
CA PHE A 9 0.11 -6.33 -6.44
C PHE A 9 -0.46 -5.11 -7.17
N LEU A 10 -1.01 -4.18 -6.39
CA LEU A 10 -1.61 -2.98 -6.98
C LEU A 10 -0.55 -2.15 -7.70
N HIS A 11 0.64 -2.10 -7.15
CA HIS A 11 1.74 -1.35 -7.74
C HIS A 11 2.14 -1.97 -9.09
N GLU A 12 2.21 -3.29 -9.13
CA GLU A 12 2.58 -3.98 -10.36
C GLU A 12 1.52 -3.79 -11.45
N MET A 13 0.28 -3.67 -11.05
CA MET A 13 -0.82 -3.46 -11.99
C MET A 13 -0.93 -2.02 -12.44
N ASN A 14 -0.03 -1.17 -11.97
CA ASN A 14 -0.04 0.25 -12.32
C ASN A 14 -1.33 0.94 -11.89
N ILE A 15 -1.86 0.51 -10.76
CA ILE A 15 -3.02 1.14 -10.16
C ILE A 15 -2.60 2.49 -9.58
N SER A 16 -3.40 3.52 -9.80
CA SER A 16 -3.06 4.85 -9.32
C SER A 16 -2.96 4.87 -7.80
N PRO A 17 -2.15 5.78 -7.24
CA PRO A 17 -2.03 5.88 -5.77
C PRO A 17 -3.36 6.11 -5.07
N SER A 18 -4.23 6.94 -5.66
CA SER A 18 -5.54 7.19 -5.05
C SER A 18 -6.35 5.93 -4.98
N LYS A 19 -6.33 5.15 -6.03
CA LYS A 19 -7.08 3.91 -6.07
C LYS A 19 -6.50 2.91 -5.08
N THR A 20 -5.18 2.84 -5.02
CA THR A 20 -4.51 1.96 -4.07
C THR A 20 -4.94 2.30 -2.64
N PHE A 21 -4.96 3.58 -2.32
CA PHE A 21 -5.38 4.04 -1.00
C PHE A 21 -6.80 3.56 -0.69
N GLN A 22 -7.71 3.76 -1.63
CA GLN A 22 -9.09 3.36 -1.43
C GLN A 22 -9.24 1.86 -1.26
N GLU A 23 -8.51 1.09 -2.04
CA GLU A 23 -8.59 -0.37 -1.96
C GLU A 23 -8.12 -0.85 -0.61
N LEU A 24 -7.03 -0.29 -0.11
CA LEU A 24 -6.52 -0.70 1.18
C LEU A 24 -7.49 -0.36 2.30
N GLN A 25 -8.08 0.82 2.25
CA GLN A 25 -9.05 1.20 3.26
C GLN A 25 -10.26 0.26 3.25
N SER A 26 -10.74 -0.05 2.06
CA SER A 26 -11.93 -0.84 1.92
C SER A 26 -11.70 -2.30 2.30
N ARG A 27 -10.61 -2.87 1.84
CA ARG A 27 -10.37 -4.31 2.04
C ARG A 27 -9.92 -4.63 3.44
N PHE A 28 -9.16 -3.74 4.06
CA PHE A 28 -8.62 -3.99 5.39
C PHE A 28 -9.26 -3.13 6.46
N GLN A 29 -10.21 -2.28 6.06
CA GLN A 29 -10.94 -1.41 7.01
C GLN A 29 -9.99 -0.56 7.83
N LEU A 30 -9.06 0.07 7.14
CA LEU A 30 -8.05 0.90 7.79
C LEU A 30 -8.44 2.37 7.76
N SER A 31 -7.95 3.12 8.74
CA SER A 31 -8.07 4.57 8.71
C SER A 31 -7.06 5.15 7.74
N GLU A 32 -7.24 6.44 7.42
CA GLU A 32 -6.30 7.11 6.53
C GLU A 32 -4.89 7.08 7.08
N GLU A 33 -4.77 7.30 8.39
CA GLU A 33 -3.46 7.30 9.03
C GLU A 33 -2.80 5.94 8.92
N GLU A 34 -3.59 4.90 9.09
CA GLU A 34 -3.06 3.54 9.01
C GLU A 34 -2.58 3.21 7.61
N VAL A 35 -3.36 3.59 6.61
CA VAL A 35 -2.94 3.35 5.23
C VAL A 35 -1.65 4.10 4.92
N ASN A 36 -1.57 5.34 5.34
CA ASN A 36 -0.37 6.13 5.10
C ASN A 36 0.85 5.51 5.76
N ALA A 37 0.67 4.99 6.97
CA ALA A 37 1.78 4.35 7.67
C ALA A 37 2.26 3.11 6.93
N TYR A 38 1.35 2.31 6.43
CA TYR A 38 1.73 1.11 5.68
C TYR A 38 2.41 1.46 4.37
N LEU A 39 1.90 2.47 3.68
CA LEU A 39 2.52 2.90 2.43
C LEU A 39 3.93 3.43 2.66
N ASP A 40 4.12 4.16 3.75
CA ASP A 40 5.45 4.65 4.09
C ASP A 40 6.41 3.51 4.33
N LYS A 41 5.96 2.50 5.05
CA LYS A 41 6.80 1.34 5.33
C LYS A 41 7.14 0.60 4.05
N TYR A 42 6.18 0.46 3.18
CA TYR A 42 6.40 -0.23 1.92
C TYR A 42 7.45 0.49 1.09
N MET A 43 7.31 1.81 0.99
CA MET A 43 8.26 2.61 0.22
C MET A 43 9.66 2.52 0.80
N ALA A 44 9.76 2.54 2.13
CA ALA A 44 11.06 2.46 2.78
C ALA A 44 11.74 1.13 2.49
N GLN A 45 10.97 0.05 2.51
CA GLN A 45 11.53 -1.26 2.23
C GLN A 45 12.02 -1.37 0.80
N ASN A 46 11.26 -0.80 -0.13
CA ASN A 46 11.63 -0.88 -1.53
C ASN A 46 12.86 -0.05 -1.86
N GLN A 47 13.09 1.00 -1.11
CA GLN A 47 14.26 1.84 -1.36
C GLN A 47 15.55 1.12 -1.03
N ASP A 48 15.48 0.14 -0.17
CA ASP A 48 16.66 -0.62 0.20
C ASP A 48 17.17 -1.52 -0.90
N LYS A 49 16.43 -1.61 -1.94
CA LYS A 49 16.77 -2.54 -3.01
C LYS A 49 17.83 -2.02 -3.95
N ILE A 50 18.25 -0.83 -3.79
CA ILE A 50 19.30 -0.29 -4.67
C ILE A 50 20.69 -0.84 -4.39
#